data_e517e67f99817b310ab3ee57805efcfd
#
_entry.id   e517e67f99817b310ab3ee57805efcfd
#
_cell.length_a   1.000
_cell.length_b   1.000
_cell.length_c   1.000
_cell.angle_alpha   90.00
_cell.angle_beta   90.00
_cell.angle_gamma   90.00
#
_symmetry.space_group_name_H-M   'P 1'
#
loop_
_entity.id
_entity.type
_entity.pdbx_description
1 polymer ?
#
loop_
_entity_poly.entity_id
_entity_poly.type
_entity_poly.pdbx_seq_one_letter_code
_entity_poly.pdbx_strand_id
1 'polypeptide(L)'
;EVDQVLRVKPPPSTARVVTKPIEPIKPADSKASADKKVATKKVEEKEVAAAEPKADAVDPPIKLSWPAKGKVVEEFNEAKNKGIDIAGKMGEPIQAAADGKVVYAGSGLRGYGNLVIIKHNNTFLTAYAHNQALLVKEDQAVTKGQRIAEMGSSDADRVKLHFEIRRQGKPVDPLKYLPPRK
;
A
#
# COMPACT_ATOMS: atom_id res chain seq x y z
N GLU A 1 69.51 0.32 11.42
CA GLU A 1 69.74 -0.95 10.71
C GLU A 1 69.07 -2.06 11.50
N VAL A 2 67.91 -2.44 11.17
CA VAL A 2 67.42 -3.83 11.15
C VAL A 2 66.07 -3.86 10.51
N ASP A 3 66.00 -4.39 9.32
CA ASP A 3 64.83 -4.81 8.61
C ASP A 3 64.07 -5.88 9.42
N GLN A 4 62.85 -5.62 9.84
CA GLN A 4 61.94 -6.65 10.27
C GLN A 4 60.84 -6.82 9.23
N VAL A 5 61.01 -7.84 8.39
CA VAL A 5 60.01 -8.36 7.50
C VAL A 5 58.95 -9.12 8.30
N LEU A 6 57.78 -8.55 8.51
CA LEU A 6 56.62 -9.22 9.08
C LEU A 6 55.97 -10.14 8.03
N ARG A 7 56.24 -11.45 8.14
CA ARG A 7 55.51 -12.49 7.39
C ARG A 7 54.14 -12.69 7.99
N VAL A 8 53.11 -12.21 7.32
CA VAL A 8 51.73 -12.56 7.61
C VAL A 8 51.42 -13.92 6.98
N LYS A 9 51.18 -14.93 7.82
CA LYS A 9 50.67 -16.24 7.39
C LYS A 9 49.20 -16.14 7.07
N PRO A 10 48.70 -16.65 5.91
CA PRO A 10 47.29 -16.80 5.66
C PRO A 10 46.68 -17.95 6.49
N PRO A 11 45.43 -17.87 6.93
CA PRO A 11 44.78 -18.96 7.64
C PRO A 11 44.43 -20.12 6.71
N PRO A 12 44.44 -21.38 7.19
CA PRO A 12 44.16 -22.54 6.34
C PRO A 12 42.67 -22.62 6.01
N SER A 13 42.36 -22.66 4.72
CA SER A 13 41.08 -23.07 4.19
C SER A 13 40.84 -24.55 4.44
N THR A 14 39.89 -24.90 5.30
CA THR A 14 39.26 -26.21 5.27
C THR A 14 37.80 -26.09 5.65
N ALA A 15 36.97 -25.87 4.68
CA ALA A 15 35.58 -26.25 4.75
C ALA A 15 35.24 -27.10 3.52
N ARG A 16 35.30 -28.38 3.72
CA ARG A 16 34.88 -29.41 2.78
C ARG A 16 33.35 -29.38 2.71
N VAL A 17 32.83 -28.83 1.63
CA VAL A 17 31.40 -28.96 1.31
C VAL A 17 31.20 -30.37 0.74
N VAL A 18 30.54 -31.23 1.50
CA VAL A 18 30.06 -32.52 1.03
C VAL A 18 28.76 -32.30 0.28
N THR A 19 28.82 -32.26 -1.03
CA THR A 19 27.66 -32.38 -1.90
C THR A 19 27.27 -33.85 -1.99
N LYS A 20 26.15 -34.22 -1.44
CA LYS A 20 25.47 -35.49 -1.74
C LYS A 20 24.76 -35.35 -3.10
N PRO A 21 24.93 -36.31 -4.03
CA PRO A 21 24.16 -36.34 -5.26
C PRO A 21 22.71 -36.76 -4.96
N ILE A 22 21.77 -36.02 -5.48
CA ILE A 22 20.37 -36.41 -5.49
C ILE A 22 20.15 -37.28 -6.74
N GLU A 23 19.80 -38.56 -6.53
CA GLU A 23 19.39 -39.45 -7.61
C GLU A 23 18.06 -39.00 -8.23
N PRO A 24 17.85 -39.20 -9.53
CA PRO A 24 16.61 -38.85 -10.21
C PRO A 24 15.58 -39.97 -10.02
N ILE A 25 14.42 -39.60 -9.49
CA ILE A 25 13.25 -40.47 -9.42
C ILE A 25 12.59 -40.50 -10.79
N LYS A 26 12.53 -41.68 -11.39
CA LYS A 26 11.80 -41.98 -12.63
C LYS A 26 10.28 -41.86 -12.41
N PRO A 27 9.53 -41.43 -13.44
CA PRO A 27 8.07 -41.40 -13.39
C PRO A 27 7.46 -42.80 -13.64
N ALA A 28 6.46 -43.15 -12.84
CA ALA A 28 5.59 -44.26 -13.12
C ALA A 28 4.28 -43.78 -13.74
N ASP A 29 3.97 -44.38 -14.89
CA ASP A 29 2.76 -44.23 -15.68
C ASP A 29 1.47 -44.43 -14.91
N SER A 30 0.46 -43.62 -15.20
CA SER A 30 -0.91 -44.12 -15.37
C SER A 30 -1.75 -43.14 -16.20
N LYS A 31 -2.25 -43.73 -17.29
CA LYS A 31 -3.20 -43.21 -18.25
C LYS A 31 -4.49 -42.68 -17.61
N ALA A 32 -5.06 -41.60 -18.09
CA ALA A 32 -6.31 -41.62 -18.87
C ALA A 32 -6.92 -40.21 -18.98
N SER A 33 -7.03 -39.80 -20.20
CA SER A 33 -8.23 -39.21 -20.88
C SER A 33 -8.80 -37.88 -20.48
N ALA A 34 -8.87 -37.10 -21.55
CA ALA A 34 -9.95 -36.22 -21.99
C ALA A 34 -9.79 -34.72 -21.82
N ASP A 35 -9.45 -34.11 -22.95
CA ASP A 35 -9.99 -32.86 -23.49
C ASP A 35 -10.65 -31.88 -22.50
N LYS A 36 -10.01 -30.70 -22.38
CA LYS A 36 -10.74 -29.46 -22.63
C LYS A 36 -9.81 -28.22 -22.73
N LYS A 37 -9.67 -27.78 -23.97
CA LYS A 37 -9.69 -26.39 -24.43
C LYS A 37 -8.93 -25.36 -23.55
N VAL A 38 -7.73 -25.06 -24.02
CA VAL A 38 -6.97 -23.83 -23.71
C VAL A 38 -7.85 -22.63 -24.03
N ALA A 39 -8.30 -21.94 -22.99
CA ALA A 39 -8.78 -20.59 -23.09
C ALA A 39 -7.71 -19.68 -22.49
N THR A 40 -6.94 -19.06 -23.36
CA THR A 40 -6.12 -17.90 -23.07
C THR A 40 -7.00 -16.80 -22.47
N LYS A 41 -7.00 -16.69 -21.15
CA LYS A 41 -7.68 -15.59 -20.47
C LYS A 41 -6.73 -14.40 -20.47
N LYS A 42 -6.95 -13.55 -21.49
CA LYS A 42 -6.52 -12.17 -21.59
C LYS A 42 -6.69 -11.51 -20.22
N VAL A 43 -5.58 -11.01 -19.65
CA VAL A 43 -5.65 -10.16 -18.48
C VAL A 43 -6.29 -8.87 -18.94
N GLU A 44 -7.56 -8.74 -18.75
CA GLU A 44 -8.27 -7.48 -18.84
C GLU A 44 -7.84 -6.63 -17.64
N GLU A 45 -7.14 -5.58 -17.95
CA GLU A 45 -6.99 -4.38 -17.14
C GLU A 45 -8.39 -3.96 -16.68
N LYS A 46 -8.74 -4.37 -15.46
CA LYS A 46 -10.01 -3.98 -14.86
C LYS A 46 -9.85 -2.54 -14.40
N GLU A 47 -10.08 -1.64 -15.36
CA GLU A 47 -10.46 -0.27 -15.11
C GLU A 47 -11.52 -0.29 -14.01
N VAL A 48 -11.22 0.33 -12.88
CA VAL A 48 -12.16 0.47 -11.78
C VAL A 48 -13.26 1.39 -12.28
N ALA A 49 -14.22 0.79 -13.00
CA ALA A 49 -15.41 1.47 -13.42
C ALA A 49 -16.07 2.06 -12.18
N ALA A 50 -16.08 3.38 -12.13
CA ALA A 50 -16.89 4.14 -11.22
C ALA A 50 -18.31 3.54 -11.25
N ALA A 51 -18.69 2.88 -10.16
CA ALA A 51 -20.08 2.57 -9.95
C ALA A 51 -20.80 3.91 -9.92
N GLU A 52 -21.61 4.17 -10.94
CA GLU A 52 -22.44 5.36 -11.04
C GLU A 52 -23.28 5.49 -9.76
N PRO A 53 -23.30 6.66 -9.14
CA PRO A 53 -24.12 6.88 -7.96
C PRO A 53 -25.60 6.88 -8.37
N LYS A 54 -26.36 5.92 -7.86
CA LYS A 54 -27.81 6.14 -7.75
C LYS A 54 -28.00 7.34 -6.85
N ALA A 55 -28.57 8.40 -7.42
CA ALA A 55 -28.93 9.63 -6.73
C ALA A 55 -29.85 9.35 -5.53
N ASP A 56 -29.76 10.23 -4.52
CA ASP A 56 -30.71 10.45 -3.43
C ASP A 56 -30.64 9.48 -2.22
N ALA A 57 -29.51 9.55 -1.51
CA ALA A 57 -29.53 9.55 -0.04
C ALA A 57 -28.39 10.49 0.39
N VAL A 58 -28.74 11.63 0.95
CA VAL A 58 -27.75 12.54 1.55
C VAL A 58 -27.23 11.84 2.81
N ASP A 59 -26.10 11.14 2.66
CA ASP A 59 -25.44 10.52 3.80
C ASP A 59 -25.10 11.58 4.86
N PRO A 60 -25.24 11.26 6.16
CA PRO A 60 -24.93 12.21 7.22
C PRO A 60 -23.49 12.70 7.13
N PRO A 61 -23.21 13.93 7.58
CA PRO A 61 -21.85 14.48 7.54
C PRO A 61 -20.89 13.60 8.33
N ILE A 62 -19.83 13.14 7.65
CA ILE A 62 -18.84 12.26 8.25
C ILE A 62 -17.90 13.06 9.17
N LYS A 63 -17.69 12.57 10.40
CA LYS A 63 -16.71 13.13 11.34
C LYS A 63 -15.36 12.47 11.14
N LEU A 64 -14.50 13.07 10.35
CA LEU A 64 -13.15 12.58 10.10
C LEU A 64 -12.19 12.95 11.22
N SER A 65 -11.14 12.17 11.41
CA SER A 65 -9.98 12.46 12.26
C SER A 65 -8.70 12.48 11.44
N TRP A 66 -7.67 13.11 11.98
CA TRP A 66 -6.36 13.13 11.34
C TRP A 66 -5.80 11.71 11.20
N PRO A 67 -5.33 11.32 10.02
CA PRO A 67 -4.77 9.99 9.78
C PRO A 67 -3.34 9.83 10.32
N ALA A 68 -2.63 10.92 10.53
CA ALA A 68 -1.27 10.96 11.07
C ALA A 68 -1.03 12.25 11.87
N LYS A 69 -0.01 12.24 12.73
CA LYS A 69 0.31 13.36 13.63
C LYS A 69 1.20 14.43 12.98
N GLY A 70 1.86 14.15 11.88
CA GLY A 70 2.82 15.03 11.20
C GLY A 70 2.23 16.35 10.70
N LYS A 71 3.07 17.30 10.35
CA LYS A 71 2.64 18.59 9.77
C LYS A 71 2.21 18.42 8.32
N VAL A 72 1.23 19.20 7.88
CA VAL A 72 0.88 19.31 6.46
C VAL A 72 2.02 20.07 5.76
N VAL A 73 2.62 19.46 4.76
CA VAL A 73 3.74 20.01 3.97
C VAL A 73 3.32 20.41 2.57
N GLU A 74 2.21 19.87 2.10
CA GLU A 74 1.61 20.23 0.82
C GLU A 74 0.09 20.22 0.96
N GLU A 75 -0.56 21.29 0.52
CA GLU A 75 -1.99 21.48 0.63
C GLU A 75 -2.72 21.02 -0.64
N PHE A 76 -4.02 20.86 -0.53
CA PHE A 76 -4.89 20.50 -1.64
C PHE A 76 -4.81 21.55 -2.76
N ASN A 77 -4.62 21.06 -3.98
CA ASN A 77 -4.66 21.86 -5.21
C ASN A 77 -5.27 21.03 -6.34
N GLU A 78 -6.39 21.46 -6.87
CA GLU A 78 -7.14 20.72 -7.90
C GLU A 78 -6.30 20.33 -9.13
N ALA A 79 -5.26 21.12 -9.46
CA ALA A 79 -4.41 20.87 -10.62
C ALA A 79 -3.20 19.98 -10.31
N LYS A 80 -2.62 20.09 -9.11
CA LYS A 80 -1.32 19.47 -8.78
C LYS A 80 -1.40 18.41 -7.68
N ASN A 81 -2.20 18.64 -6.66
CA ASN A 81 -2.29 17.77 -5.49
C ASN A 81 -3.74 17.48 -5.11
N LYS A 82 -4.22 16.29 -5.38
CA LYS A 82 -5.62 15.87 -5.15
C LYS A 82 -5.97 15.68 -3.68
N GLY A 83 -5.01 15.84 -2.77
CA GLY A 83 -5.16 15.69 -1.33
C GLY A 83 -4.25 16.63 -0.56
N ILE A 84 -3.84 16.22 0.61
CA ILE A 84 -2.81 16.87 1.43
C ILE A 84 -1.68 15.90 1.71
N ASP A 85 -0.45 16.42 1.78
CA ASP A 85 0.70 15.65 2.17
C ASP A 85 1.08 15.95 3.62
N ILE A 86 1.22 14.90 4.41
CA ILE A 86 1.55 14.99 5.82
C ILE A 86 2.96 14.41 6.02
N ALA A 87 3.89 15.23 6.50
CA ALA A 87 5.23 14.79 6.81
C ALA A 87 5.24 13.88 8.04
N GLY A 88 6.14 12.90 8.06
CA GLY A 88 6.34 12.02 9.19
C GLY A 88 7.61 11.20 9.05
N LYS A 89 7.70 10.15 9.85
CA LYS A 89 8.84 9.24 9.87
C LYS A 89 8.48 7.91 9.21
N MET A 90 9.47 7.25 8.64
CA MET A 90 9.33 5.88 8.15
C MET A 90 8.78 4.97 9.26
N GLY A 91 7.74 4.20 8.94
CA GLY A 91 7.07 3.32 9.92
C GLY A 91 6.09 4.00 10.87
N GLU A 92 5.88 5.31 10.75
CA GLU A 92 4.88 6.00 11.58
C GLU A 92 3.48 5.45 11.31
N PRO A 93 2.67 5.18 12.36
CA PRO A 93 1.37 4.57 12.19
C PRO A 93 0.39 5.52 11.49
N ILE A 94 -0.25 5.00 10.45
CA ILE A 94 -1.34 5.66 9.75
C ILE A 94 -2.66 5.04 10.21
N GLN A 95 -3.61 5.90 10.55
CA GLN A 95 -4.89 5.52 11.13
C GLN A 95 -6.05 5.85 10.17
N ALA A 96 -7.09 5.02 10.22
CA ALA A 96 -8.33 5.30 9.49
C ALA A 96 -8.98 6.58 10.02
N ALA A 97 -9.29 7.50 9.12
CA ALA A 97 -9.91 8.79 9.47
C ALA A 97 -11.35 8.66 9.98
N ALA A 98 -12.04 7.60 9.60
CA ALA A 98 -13.38 7.24 10.09
C ALA A 98 -13.64 5.74 9.92
N ASP A 99 -14.76 5.26 10.46
CA ASP A 99 -15.23 3.89 10.25
C ASP A 99 -15.53 3.65 8.77
N GLY A 100 -15.30 2.45 8.29
CA GLY A 100 -15.56 2.11 6.91
C GLY A 100 -15.10 0.70 6.51
N LYS A 101 -15.10 0.48 5.20
CA LYS A 101 -14.65 -0.77 4.59
C LYS A 101 -13.52 -0.48 3.60
N VAL A 102 -12.44 -1.25 3.68
CA VAL A 102 -11.33 -1.18 2.71
C VAL A 102 -11.84 -1.68 1.36
N VAL A 103 -11.77 -0.84 0.35
CA VAL A 103 -12.18 -1.18 -1.03
C VAL A 103 -10.98 -1.40 -1.94
N TYR A 104 -9.79 -1.00 -1.49
CA TYR A 104 -8.53 -1.27 -2.18
C TYR A 104 -7.37 -1.27 -1.19
N ALA A 105 -6.47 -2.25 -1.32
CA ALA A 105 -5.22 -2.34 -0.58
C ALA A 105 -4.13 -2.96 -1.46
N GLY A 106 -3.22 -2.16 -2.02
CA GLY A 106 -2.21 -2.63 -2.94
C GLY A 106 -1.31 -1.53 -3.51
N SER A 107 -0.46 -1.88 -4.46
CA SER A 107 0.52 -0.99 -5.10
C SER A 107 0.32 -0.85 -6.62
N GLY A 108 -0.85 -1.24 -7.13
CA GLY A 108 -1.11 -1.28 -8.57
C GLY A 108 -1.38 0.09 -9.22
N LEU A 109 -1.62 1.14 -8.43
CA LEU A 109 -1.89 2.49 -8.95
C LEU A 109 -0.61 3.32 -8.97
N ARG A 110 -0.13 3.62 -10.18
CA ARG A 110 1.08 4.43 -10.40
C ARG A 110 0.92 5.84 -9.81
N GLY A 111 1.96 6.32 -9.14
CA GLY A 111 1.97 7.64 -8.50
C GLY A 111 1.42 7.66 -7.07
N TYR A 112 0.89 6.52 -6.57
CA TYR A 112 0.41 6.39 -5.19
C TYR A 112 1.26 5.43 -4.34
N GLY A 113 2.07 4.58 -4.99
CA GLY A 113 2.81 3.53 -4.30
C GLY A 113 1.89 2.55 -3.59
N ASN A 114 2.23 2.18 -2.36
CA ASN A 114 1.35 1.35 -1.54
C ASN A 114 0.16 2.19 -1.04
N LEU A 115 -1.03 1.83 -1.47
CA LEU A 115 -2.26 2.61 -1.31
C LEU A 115 -3.32 1.80 -0.57
N VAL A 116 -4.01 2.43 0.36
CA VAL A 116 -5.26 1.96 0.97
C VAL A 116 -6.38 2.93 0.62
N ILE A 117 -7.53 2.42 0.18
CA ILE A 117 -8.74 3.22 -0.01
C ILE A 117 -9.83 2.64 0.89
N ILE A 118 -10.46 3.53 1.67
CA ILE A 118 -11.54 3.18 2.59
C ILE A 118 -12.83 3.87 2.13
N LYS A 119 -13.88 3.07 1.95
CA LYS A 119 -15.24 3.56 1.72
C LYS A 119 -15.96 3.71 3.06
N HIS A 120 -16.37 4.92 3.39
CA HIS A 120 -17.06 5.22 4.63
C HIS A 120 -18.58 5.13 4.46
N ASN A 121 -19.08 5.65 3.34
CA ASN A 121 -20.48 5.58 2.94
C ASN A 121 -20.58 5.72 1.40
N ASN A 122 -21.79 5.97 0.87
CA ASN A 122 -21.96 6.12 -0.57
C ASN A 122 -21.39 7.44 -1.11
N THR A 123 -21.15 8.40 -0.24
CA THR A 123 -20.69 9.75 -0.59
C THR A 123 -19.20 9.93 -0.40
N PHE A 124 -18.60 9.31 0.65
CA PHE A 124 -17.22 9.58 1.06
C PHE A 124 -16.29 8.37 0.98
N LEU A 125 -15.14 8.62 0.38
CA LEU A 125 -13.98 7.73 0.35
C LEU A 125 -12.75 8.48 0.88
N THR A 126 -11.82 7.77 1.52
CA THR A 126 -10.49 8.30 1.84
C THR A 126 -9.41 7.40 1.25
N ALA A 127 -8.33 8.02 0.79
CA ALA A 127 -7.16 7.34 0.23
C ALA A 127 -5.91 7.69 1.04
N TYR A 128 -5.06 6.70 1.27
CA TYR A 128 -3.82 6.79 2.06
C TYR A 128 -2.68 6.20 1.23
N ALA A 129 -1.82 7.04 0.70
CA ALA A 129 -0.76 6.67 -0.25
C ALA A 129 0.65 6.82 0.30
N HIS A 130 1.63 6.31 -0.44
CA HIS A 130 3.07 6.30 -0.14
C HIS A 130 3.45 5.49 1.11
N ASN A 131 2.63 4.50 1.49
CA ASN A 131 2.90 3.66 2.65
C ASN A 131 4.11 2.76 2.40
N GLN A 132 4.85 2.40 3.46
CA GLN A 132 5.84 1.32 3.37
C GLN A 132 5.21 -0.06 3.51
N ALA A 133 4.20 -0.19 4.37
CA ALA A 133 3.50 -1.43 4.62
C ALA A 133 2.00 -1.21 4.80
N LEU A 134 1.20 -2.15 4.32
CA LEU A 134 -0.24 -2.19 4.48
C LEU A 134 -0.59 -3.23 5.55
N LEU A 135 -1.39 -2.85 6.55
CA LEU A 135 -1.77 -3.70 7.68
C LEU A 135 -3.21 -4.21 7.56
N VAL A 136 -3.91 -3.79 6.53
CA VAL A 136 -5.28 -4.19 6.22
C VAL A 136 -5.37 -4.75 4.81
N LYS A 137 -6.44 -5.49 4.55
CA LYS A 137 -6.73 -6.11 3.25
C LYS A 137 -8.02 -5.57 2.67
N GLU A 138 -8.20 -5.78 1.36
CA GLU A 138 -9.48 -5.51 0.71
C GLU A 138 -10.63 -6.23 1.41
N ASP A 139 -11.78 -5.64 1.38
CA ASP A 139 -13.02 -6.08 2.03
C ASP A 139 -13.01 -6.06 3.57
N GLN A 140 -11.92 -5.69 4.21
CA GLN A 140 -11.84 -5.57 5.67
C GLN A 140 -12.58 -4.36 6.19
N ALA A 141 -13.41 -4.55 7.24
CA ALA A 141 -13.98 -3.46 8.00
C ALA A 141 -12.92 -2.83 8.92
N VAL A 142 -12.92 -1.51 9.01
CA VAL A 142 -12.02 -0.73 9.85
C VAL A 142 -12.80 0.30 10.66
N THR A 143 -12.29 0.61 11.84
CA THR A 143 -12.87 1.63 12.72
C THR A 143 -12.00 2.89 12.75
N LYS A 144 -12.62 4.02 13.06
CA LYS A 144 -11.92 5.30 13.22
C LYS A 144 -10.76 5.18 14.22
N GLY A 145 -9.58 5.65 13.85
CA GLY A 145 -8.37 5.56 14.67
C GLY A 145 -7.65 4.22 14.61
N GLN A 146 -8.21 3.22 13.93
CA GLN A 146 -7.54 1.94 13.73
C GLN A 146 -6.29 2.13 12.85
N ARG A 147 -5.17 1.51 13.25
CA ARG A 147 -3.94 1.47 12.42
C ARG A 147 -4.19 0.62 11.17
N ILE A 148 -3.98 1.21 10.01
CA ILE A 148 -4.26 0.59 8.70
C ILE A 148 -3.01 0.41 7.84
N ALA A 149 -2.00 1.24 8.07
CA ALA A 149 -0.75 1.21 7.30
C ALA A 149 0.38 1.83 8.12
N GLU A 150 1.59 1.77 7.56
CA GLU A 150 2.77 2.45 8.06
C GLU A 150 3.27 3.44 7.02
N MET A 151 3.59 4.66 7.47
CA MET A 151 4.08 5.72 6.59
C MET A 151 5.39 5.31 5.93
N GLY A 152 5.54 5.65 4.66
CA GLY A 152 6.72 5.36 3.88
C GLY A 152 7.01 6.41 2.82
N SER A 153 7.72 5.99 1.79
CA SER A 153 8.06 6.80 0.61
C SER A 153 7.86 6.01 -0.68
N SER A 154 6.96 5.02 -0.68
CA SER A 154 6.70 4.23 -1.88
C SER A 154 6.15 5.14 -2.98
N ASP A 155 6.79 5.14 -4.15
CA ASP A 155 6.50 6.00 -5.30
C ASP A 155 6.49 7.53 -4.96
N ALA A 156 7.30 7.94 -3.96
CA ALA A 156 7.47 9.33 -3.52
C ALA A 156 8.95 9.68 -3.30
N ASP A 157 9.29 10.96 -3.39
CA ASP A 157 10.64 11.50 -3.23
C ASP A 157 11.10 11.58 -1.76
N ARG A 158 10.16 11.55 -0.82
CA ARG A 158 10.41 11.64 0.63
C ARG A 158 9.35 10.87 1.42
N VAL A 159 9.64 10.65 2.70
CA VAL A 159 8.68 10.04 3.62
C VAL A 159 7.54 11.01 3.89
N LYS A 160 6.35 10.64 3.46
CA LYS A 160 5.11 11.40 3.62
C LYS A 160 3.89 10.50 3.52
N LEU A 161 2.78 10.94 4.08
CA LEU A 161 1.47 10.39 3.79
C LEU A 161 0.77 11.33 2.82
N HIS A 162 0.40 10.84 1.65
CA HIS A 162 -0.55 11.53 0.79
C HIS A 162 -1.96 11.07 1.18
N PHE A 163 -2.79 12.03 1.61
CA PHE A 163 -4.15 11.79 2.12
C PHE A 163 -5.16 12.53 1.28
N GLU A 164 -6.06 11.76 0.64
CA GLU A 164 -7.17 12.31 -0.15
C GLU A 164 -8.52 12.04 0.52
N ILE A 165 -9.44 12.98 0.38
CA ILE A 165 -10.86 12.78 0.61
C ILE A 165 -11.57 12.91 -0.73
N ARG A 166 -12.41 11.95 -1.06
CA ARG A 166 -13.26 12.01 -2.25
C ARG A 166 -14.73 12.02 -1.86
N ARG A 167 -15.45 12.97 -2.39
CA ARG A 167 -16.89 13.08 -2.26
C ARG A 167 -17.52 12.77 -3.60
N GLN A 168 -18.36 11.73 -3.66
CA GLN A 168 -18.98 11.25 -4.91
C GLN A 168 -17.93 11.05 -6.04
N GLY A 169 -16.80 10.42 -5.70
CA GLY A 169 -15.68 10.17 -6.62
C GLY A 169 -14.79 11.38 -6.93
N LYS A 170 -15.17 12.60 -6.60
CA LYS A 170 -14.38 13.82 -6.84
C LYS A 170 -13.48 14.13 -5.64
N PRO A 171 -12.18 14.42 -5.84
CA PRO A 171 -11.30 14.87 -4.76
C PRO A 171 -11.77 16.23 -4.23
N VAL A 172 -11.73 16.37 -2.91
CA VAL A 172 -12.11 17.59 -2.20
C VAL A 172 -11.04 17.94 -1.19
N ASP A 173 -10.97 19.23 -0.82
CA ASP A 173 -9.99 19.73 0.14
C ASP A 173 -10.18 19.07 1.52
N PRO A 174 -9.21 18.23 1.97
CA PRO A 174 -9.31 17.52 3.24
C PRO A 174 -9.38 18.44 4.47
N LEU A 175 -8.77 19.63 4.40
CA LEU A 175 -8.74 20.57 5.53
C LEU A 175 -10.13 21.08 5.89
N LYS A 176 -11.09 21.05 4.96
CA LYS A 176 -12.49 21.43 5.22
C LYS A 176 -13.28 20.36 6.01
N TYR A 177 -12.78 19.13 6.04
CA TYR A 177 -13.44 17.99 6.67
C TYR A 177 -12.73 17.49 7.93
N LEU A 178 -11.45 17.81 8.07
CA LEU A 178 -10.65 17.46 9.24
C LEU A 178 -10.86 18.48 10.36
N PRO A 179 -10.81 18.05 11.64
CA PRO A 179 -10.87 18.98 12.76
C PRO A 179 -9.65 19.90 12.78
N PRO A 180 -9.77 21.14 13.28
CA PRO A 180 -8.61 22.01 13.43
C PRO A 180 -7.55 21.36 14.34
N ARG A 181 -6.29 21.46 13.95
CA ARG A 181 -5.18 21.04 14.81
C ARG A 181 -4.99 22.06 15.93
N LYS A 182 -4.97 21.58 17.16
CA LYS A 182 -4.56 22.37 18.34
C LYS A 182 -3.04 22.47 18.40
#